data_b6bb8f0e2a03981ec417baec82afbabd
#
_entry.id   b6bb8f0e2a03981ec417baec82afbabd
#
_cell.length_a   1.000
_cell.length_b   1.000
_cell.length_c   1.000
_cell.angle_alpha   90.00
_cell.angle_beta   90.00
_cell.angle_gamma   90.00
#
_symmetry.space_group_name_H-M   'P 1'
#
loop_
_entity.id
_entity.type
_entity.pdbx_description
1 polymer ?
#
loop_
_entity_poly.entity_id
_entity_poly.type
_entity_poly.pdbx_seq_one_letter_code
_entity_poly.pdbx_strand_id
1 'polypeptide(L)'
;MQRELVSFPLAPAVRVKLVSAGFQTAEELLEVKPSELSKEVGISKEEALETLQIIRRECLTDKPGHAGTAESGKKCTALDLLEQEHTQNFIITFCSALDSILGGGVPLTKTTEICGAPGVGKTQLCMQLAVDVQIPECFGGVEGEAVFIDTEGSFIVDRVVDLATACIQHLQLIAGTQMEEAHPKALENFTLENILSHIYYFRCHDYTELLAQVYLLSDFLLEHSKVILTNQMTTKIDRNQALLIPALGESWGHAATVRLIFHWDQKQRLATLCKSPSQKETTVPFQITPQGFRDAVVATACSLHTEGSLNSRKRS
;
A
#
# COMPACT_ATOMS: atom_id res chain seq x y z
N MET A 1 28.43 16.94 9.24
CA MET A 1 28.77 17.39 10.62
C MET A 1 28.86 16.13 11.46
N GLN A 2 30.04 15.85 12.01
CA GLN A 2 30.20 14.70 12.92
C GLN A 2 29.49 15.01 14.23
N ARG A 3 28.49 14.17 14.58
CA ARG A 3 27.75 14.32 15.86
C ARG A 3 28.36 13.42 16.93
N GLU A 4 28.72 14.02 18.05
CA GLU A 4 29.27 13.29 19.19
C GLU A 4 28.19 12.41 19.87
N LEU A 5 28.56 11.22 20.32
CA LEU A 5 27.67 10.26 20.99
C LEU A 5 27.02 10.82 22.26
N VAL A 6 27.57 11.88 22.84
CA VAL A 6 27.02 12.54 24.03
C VAL A 6 25.68 13.23 23.74
N SER A 7 25.42 13.61 22.49
CA SER A 7 24.17 14.27 22.07
C SER A 7 22.98 13.33 21.89
N PHE A 8 23.20 12.00 21.93
CA PHE A 8 22.17 11.01 21.71
C PHE A 8 21.58 10.51 23.05
N PRO A 9 20.28 10.16 23.10
CA PRO A 9 19.61 9.66 24.30
C PRO A 9 19.93 8.17 24.56
N LEU A 10 21.23 7.84 24.67
CA LEU A 10 21.71 6.51 24.96
C LEU A 10 21.77 6.24 26.45
N ALA A 11 21.55 5.00 26.88
CA ALA A 11 21.73 4.60 28.26
C ALA A 11 23.15 4.90 28.73
N PRO A 12 23.35 5.51 29.92
CA PRO A 12 24.68 5.95 30.40
C PRO A 12 25.71 4.83 30.41
N ALA A 13 25.31 3.61 30.78
CA ALA A 13 26.20 2.45 30.81
C ALA A 13 26.68 2.04 29.40
N VAL A 14 25.79 2.07 28.42
CA VAL A 14 26.10 1.75 27.01
C VAL A 14 27.02 2.84 26.42
N ARG A 15 26.73 4.12 26.68
CA ARG A 15 27.54 5.23 26.22
C ARG A 15 29.00 5.13 26.72
N VAL A 16 29.19 4.83 28.00
CA VAL A 16 30.52 4.64 28.57
C VAL A 16 31.27 3.52 27.88
N LYS A 17 30.62 2.39 27.62
CA LYS A 17 31.23 1.26 26.92
C LYS A 17 31.60 1.60 25.47
N LEU A 18 30.74 2.34 24.73
CA LEU A 18 31.00 2.78 23.36
C LEU A 18 32.26 3.69 23.31
N VAL A 19 32.33 4.67 24.19
CA VAL A 19 33.50 5.58 24.27
C VAL A 19 34.75 4.81 24.67
N SER A 20 34.64 3.83 25.59
CA SER A 20 35.77 3.00 26.00
C SER A 20 36.25 2.07 24.86
N ALA A 21 35.38 1.67 23.96
CA ALA A 21 35.71 0.89 22.78
C ALA A 21 36.26 1.77 21.62
N GLY A 22 36.30 3.09 21.79
CA GLY A 22 36.92 4.02 20.83
C GLY A 22 35.92 4.76 19.92
N PHE A 23 34.63 4.47 20.01
CA PHE A 23 33.62 5.17 19.24
C PHE A 23 33.33 6.56 19.83
N GLN A 24 33.46 7.59 19.05
CA GLN A 24 33.26 8.99 19.45
C GLN A 24 32.10 9.66 18.74
N THR A 25 31.83 9.22 17.51
CA THR A 25 30.80 9.83 16.63
C THR A 25 29.73 8.83 16.23
N ALA A 26 28.57 9.36 15.87
CA ALA A 26 27.45 8.56 15.42
C ALA A 26 27.74 7.91 14.05
N GLU A 27 28.47 8.61 13.20
CA GLU A 27 28.83 8.15 11.86
C GLU A 27 29.65 6.86 11.89
N GLU A 28 30.55 6.72 12.86
CA GLU A 28 31.36 5.50 13.06
C GLU A 28 30.47 4.28 13.37
N LEU A 29 29.35 4.48 14.07
CA LEU A 29 28.43 3.43 14.45
C LEU A 29 27.44 3.05 13.34
N LEU A 30 27.15 3.97 12.40
CA LEU A 30 26.19 3.70 11.33
C LEU A 30 26.65 2.60 10.36
N GLU A 31 27.96 2.40 10.23
CA GLU A 31 28.57 1.40 9.35
C GLU A 31 28.76 0.03 10.02
N VAL A 32 28.62 -0.04 11.34
CA VAL A 32 28.86 -1.27 12.13
C VAL A 32 27.60 -2.13 12.22
N LYS A 33 27.76 -3.45 12.02
CA LYS A 33 26.65 -4.39 12.21
C LYS A 33 26.38 -4.65 13.69
N PRO A 34 25.10 -4.87 14.09
CA PRO A 34 24.74 -5.12 15.50
C PRO A 34 25.56 -6.26 16.16
N SER A 35 25.87 -7.30 15.39
CA SER A 35 26.65 -8.46 15.86
C SER A 35 28.12 -8.14 16.08
N GLU A 36 28.68 -7.21 15.35
CA GLU A 36 30.06 -6.72 15.49
C GLU A 36 30.15 -5.77 16.66
N LEU A 37 29.22 -4.80 16.74
CA LEU A 37 29.12 -3.85 17.85
C LEU A 37 28.97 -4.55 19.21
N SER A 38 28.10 -5.57 19.28
CA SER A 38 27.91 -6.39 20.49
C SER A 38 29.21 -7.04 20.97
N LYS A 39 30.04 -7.55 20.07
CA LYS A 39 31.32 -8.19 20.39
C LYS A 39 32.39 -7.18 20.79
N GLU A 40 32.47 -6.07 20.09
CA GLU A 40 33.53 -5.08 20.24
C GLU A 40 33.36 -4.23 21.49
N VAL A 41 32.12 -3.90 21.82
CA VAL A 41 31.74 -3.06 22.96
C VAL A 41 31.42 -3.87 24.23
N GLY A 42 31.19 -5.17 24.08
CA GLY A 42 30.83 -6.05 25.22
C GLY A 42 29.43 -5.74 25.76
N ILE A 43 28.46 -5.50 24.88
CA ILE A 43 27.04 -5.33 25.19
C ILE A 43 26.20 -6.47 24.60
N SER A 44 24.96 -6.65 25.05
CA SER A 44 24.09 -7.66 24.46
C SER A 44 23.73 -7.32 23.00
N LYS A 45 23.29 -8.30 22.23
CA LYS A 45 22.83 -8.03 20.84
C LYS A 45 21.62 -7.12 20.81
N GLU A 46 20.74 -7.24 21.79
CA GLU A 46 19.56 -6.40 21.97
C GLU A 46 19.98 -4.95 22.25
N GLU A 47 20.92 -4.72 23.19
CA GLU A 47 21.44 -3.38 23.49
C GLU A 47 22.17 -2.78 22.30
N ALA A 48 22.92 -3.57 21.53
CA ALA A 48 23.58 -3.12 20.31
C ALA A 48 22.57 -2.70 19.24
N LEU A 49 21.51 -3.48 19.05
CA LEU A 49 20.44 -3.18 18.10
C LEU A 49 19.70 -1.90 18.49
N GLU A 50 19.29 -1.78 19.76
CA GLU A 50 18.61 -0.60 20.29
C GLU A 50 19.48 0.67 20.14
N THR A 51 20.75 0.57 20.45
CA THR A 51 21.71 1.67 20.30
C THR A 51 21.81 2.14 18.85
N LEU A 52 21.95 1.22 17.92
CA LEU A 52 22.03 1.56 16.48
C LEU A 52 20.71 2.14 15.96
N GLN A 53 19.55 1.65 16.45
CA GLN A 53 18.25 2.20 16.09
C GLN A 53 18.10 3.66 16.58
N ILE A 54 18.50 3.94 17.82
CA ILE A 54 18.46 5.32 18.37
C ILE A 54 19.35 6.25 17.54
N ILE A 55 20.57 5.83 17.24
CA ILE A 55 21.52 6.64 16.46
C ILE A 55 21.02 6.88 15.03
N ARG A 56 20.57 5.82 14.34
CA ARG A 56 20.01 5.94 12.99
C ARG A 56 18.82 6.87 12.96
N ARG A 57 17.88 6.73 13.92
CA ARG A 57 16.70 7.58 14.04
C ARG A 57 17.07 9.06 14.22
N GLU A 58 18.00 9.37 15.11
CA GLU A 58 18.42 10.75 15.38
C GLU A 58 19.26 11.36 14.25
N CYS A 59 20.05 10.54 13.54
CA CYS A 59 20.83 11.00 12.36
C CYS A 59 19.97 11.24 11.12
N LEU A 60 18.84 10.55 10.97
CA LEU A 60 17.90 10.73 9.85
C LEU A 60 17.10 12.04 9.98
N THR A 61 16.90 12.57 11.21
CA THR A 61 16.14 13.80 11.41
C THR A 61 16.86 15.08 10.97
N ASP A 62 18.16 15.03 10.66
CA ASP A 62 18.97 16.21 10.30
C ASP A 62 19.21 16.41 8.79
N LYS A 63 18.64 15.57 7.90
CA LYS A 63 18.74 15.77 6.44
C LYS A 63 17.51 16.54 5.92
N PRO A 64 17.68 17.79 5.42
CA PRO A 64 16.60 18.48 4.73
C PRO A 64 16.37 17.82 3.37
N GLY A 65 15.30 17.03 3.22
CA GLY A 65 14.89 16.52 1.91
C GLY A 65 14.27 15.13 1.82
N HIS A 66 13.89 14.49 2.92
CA HIS A 66 13.08 13.26 2.82
C HIS A 66 11.89 13.36 3.79
N ALA A 67 10.76 13.79 3.25
CA ALA A 67 9.45 13.66 3.88
C ALA A 67 9.02 12.19 3.80
N GLY A 68 9.08 11.46 4.92
CA GLY A 68 8.53 10.11 4.95
C GLY A 68 9.05 9.18 6.02
N THR A 69 9.26 9.64 7.28
CA THR A 69 9.37 8.69 8.40
C THR A 69 8.73 9.30 9.65
N ALA A 70 7.98 8.47 10.36
CA ALA A 70 7.24 8.83 11.56
C ALA A 70 8.12 9.64 12.54
N GLU A 71 7.95 10.97 12.54
CA GLU A 71 8.60 11.90 13.47
C GLU A 71 7.97 11.72 14.86
N SER A 72 8.55 10.81 15.65
CA SER A 72 8.25 10.75 17.08
C SER A 72 8.93 11.92 17.75
N GLY A 73 8.20 13.03 17.94
CA GLY A 73 8.60 14.15 18.80
C GLY A 73 8.55 15.58 18.23
N LYS A 74 8.39 15.79 16.93
CA LYS A 74 8.12 17.13 16.42
C LYS A 74 6.69 17.53 16.77
N LYS A 75 6.55 18.67 17.46
CA LYS A 75 5.24 19.29 17.69
C LYS A 75 4.74 19.80 16.34
N CYS A 76 3.67 19.20 15.86
CA CYS A 76 2.98 19.54 14.62
C CYS A 76 1.67 20.24 14.98
N THR A 77 1.31 21.32 14.30
CA THR A 77 0.01 21.97 14.48
C THR A 77 -1.04 21.23 13.64
N ALA A 78 -2.33 21.45 13.95
CA ALA A 78 -3.41 20.92 13.13
C ALA A 78 -3.38 21.46 11.69
N LEU A 79 -2.81 22.65 11.47
CA LEU A 79 -2.63 23.23 10.15
C LEU A 79 -1.54 22.46 9.37
N ASP A 80 -0.40 22.16 10.01
CA ASP A 80 0.67 21.38 9.39
C ASP A 80 0.17 19.99 8.99
N LEU A 81 -0.66 19.35 9.84
CA LEU A 81 -1.30 18.07 9.54
C LEU A 81 -2.29 18.17 8.37
N LEU A 82 -3.06 19.24 8.30
CA LEU A 82 -3.99 19.49 7.20
C LEU A 82 -3.23 19.66 5.87
N GLU A 83 -2.14 20.42 5.87
CA GLU A 83 -1.28 20.61 4.71
C GLU A 83 -0.64 19.27 4.28
N GLN A 84 -0.18 18.45 5.23
CA GLN A 84 0.32 17.10 4.96
C GLN A 84 -0.78 16.19 4.38
N GLU A 85 -1.99 16.25 4.89
CA GLU A 85 -3.11 15.45 4.34
C GLU A 85 -3.49 15.90 2.93
N HIS A 86 -3.37 17.18 2.61
CA HIS A 86 -3.63 17.70 1.25
C HIS A 86 -2.55 17.29 0.23
N THR A 87 -1.34 17.00 0.68
CA THR A 87 -0.23 16.52 -0.17
C THR A 87 -0.15 14.98 -0.23
N GLN A 88 -1.07 14.26 0.43
CA GLN A 88 -1.07 12.79 0.41
C GLN A 88 -1.35 12.26 -1.00
N ASN A 89 -0.47 11.38 -1.45
CA ASN A 89 -0.65 10.66 -2.70
C ASN A 89 -1.49 9.40 -2.49
N PHE A 90 -2.16 8.97 -3.53
CA PHE A 90 -2.99 7.77 -3.59
C PHE A 90 -2.48 6.84 -4.68
N ILE A 91 -2.67 5.54 -4.47
CA ILE A 91 -2.47 4.56 -5.54
C ILE A 91 -3.80 4.39 -6.26
N ILE A 92 -3.85 4.74 -7.54
CA ILE A 92 -5.04 4.55 -8.37
C ILE A 92 -5.30 3.06 -8.60
N THR A 93 -6.57 2.68 -8.76
CA THR A 93 -6.98 1.27 -8.95
C THR A 93 -7.43 0.96 -10.38
N PHE A 94 -7.40 1.93 -11.28
CA PHE A 94 -8.03 1.87 -12.61
C PHE A 94 -9.54 1.56 -12.59
N CYS A 95 -10.17 1.72 -11.44
CA CYS A 95 -11.62 1.69 -11.27
C CYS A 95 -12.05 3.04 -10.69
N SER A 96 -12.56 3.92 -11.54
CA SER A 96 -12.88 5.31 -11.16
C SER A 96 -13.94 5.37 -10.06
N ALA A 97 -14.87 4.42 -10.05
CA ALA A 97 -15.88 4.29 -9.01
C ALA A 97 -15.24 3.95 -7.66
N LEU A 98 -14.27 3.02 -7.62
CA LEU A 98 -13.56 2.65 -6.39
C LEU A 98 -12.65 3.80 -5.92
N ASP A 99 -11.91 4.44 -6.83
CA ASP A 99 -11.06 5.57 -6.50
C ASP A 99 -11.89 6.74 -5.94
N SER A 100 -13.07 6.99 -6.50
CA SER A 100 -13.98 8.04 -6.02
C SER A 100 -14.43 7.81 -4.58
N ILE A 101 -14.85 6.59 -4.20
CA ILE A 101 -15.28 6.32 -2.81
C ILE A 101 -14.13 6.30 -1.81
N LEU A 102 -12.90 6.08 -2.28
CA LEU A 102 -11.68 6.15 -1.48
C LEU A 102 -11.13 7.58 -1.34
N GLY A 103 -11.63 8.53 -2.15
CA GLY A 103 -11.20 9.93 -2.14
C GLY A 103 -9.98 10.21 -3.03
N GLY A 104 -9.75 9.37 -4.04
CA GLY A 104 -8.66 9.51 -5.02
C GLY A 104 -7.90 8.21 -5.31
N GLY A 105 -8.12 7.17 -4.52
CA GLY A 105 -7.45 5.87 -4.61
C GLY A 105 -7.06 5.31 -3.25
N VAL A 106 -6.22 4.30 -3.23
CA VAL A 106 -5.74 3.70 -1.97
C VAL A 106 -4.72 4.62 -1.30
N PRO A 107 -4.99 5.11 -0.07
CA PRO A 107 -4.11 6.09 0.59
C PRO A 107 -2.80 5.45 1.05
N LEU A 108 -1.67 6.13 0.82
CA LEU A 108 -0.33 5.63 1.15
C LEU A 108 -0.01 5.60 2.63
N THR A 109 -0.51 6.57 3.39
CA THR A 109 -0.14 6.77 4.81
C THR A 109 -1.08 6.06 5.79
N LYS A 110 -2.05 5.30 5.26
CA LYS A 110 -3.10 4.65 6.06
C LYS A 110 -3.13 3.15 5.78
N THR A 111 -3.39 2.37 6.81
CA THR A 111 -3.60 0.93 6.66
C THR A 111 -4.98 0.68 6.03
N THR A 112 -4.98 0.12 4.82
CA THR A 112 -6.20 -0.28 4.11
C THR A 112 -6.36 -1.79 4.18
N GLU A 113 -7.47 -2.25 4.73
CA GLU A 113 -7.84 -3.66 4.79
C GLU A 113 -8.85 -3.98 3.68
N ILE A 114 -8.58 -5.03 2.92
CA ILE A 114 -9.48 -5.55 1.87
C ILE A 114 -10.00 -6.91 2.31
N CYS A 115 -11.29 -6.98 2.64
CA CYS A 115 -11.96 -8.18 3.09
C CYS A 115 -12.92 -8.70 2.02
N GLY A 116 -13.27 -9.99 2.08
CA GLY A 116 -14.29 -10.55 1.19
C GLY A 116 -14.19 -12.07 1.05
N ALA A 117 -15.22 -12.66 0.49
CA ALA A 117 -15.29 -14.09 0.22
C ALA A 117 -14.16 -14.57 -0.72
N PRO A 118 -13.79 -15.84 -0.71
CA PRO A 118 -12.89 -16.41 -1.69
C PRO A 118 -13.36 -16.14 -3.13
N GLY A 119 -12.44 -15.87 -4.05
CA GLY A 119 -12.74 -15.65 -5.47
C GLY A 119 -13.37 -14.30 -5.83
N VAL A 120 -13.65 -13.41 -4.88
CA VAL A 120 -14.26 -12.11 -5.15
C VAL A 120 -13.29 -11.11 -5.82
N GLY A 121 -11.95 -11.31 -5.70
CA GLY A 121 -10.96 -10.50 -6.39
C GLY A 121 -9.98 -9.73 -5.51
N LYS A 122 -9.87 -10.05 -4.21
CA LYS A 122 -8.91 -9.40 -3.29
C LYS A 122 -7.48 -9.43 -3.81
N THR A 123 -6.98 -10.64 -4.10
CA THR A 123 -5.61 -10.84 -4.63
C THR A 123 -5.42 -10.14 -5.98
N GLN A 124 -6.47 -10.09 -6.82
CA GLN A 124 -6.41 -9.39 -8.10
C GLN A 124 -6.17 -7.87 -7.91
N LEU A 125 -6.87 -7.25 -6.96
CA LEU A 125 -6.62 -5.85 -6.64
C LEU A 125 -5.21 -5.65 -6.06
N CYS A 126 -4.74 -6.55 -5.19
CA CYS A 126 -3.41 -6.40 -4.59
C CYS A 126 -2.28 -6.55 -5.62
N MET A 127 -2.39 -7.48 -6.57
CA MET A 127 -1.45 -7.57 -7.69
C MET A 127 -1.51 -6.33 -8.58
N GLN A 128 -2.71 -5.80 -8.83
CA GLN A 128 -2.90 -4.54 -9.55
C GLN A 128 -2.21 -3.37 -8.84
N LEU A 129 -2.43 -3.21 -7.53
CA LEU A 129 -1.81 -2.13 -6.75
C LEU A 129 -0.29 -2.24 -6.69
N ALA A 130 0.28 -3.47 -6.72
CA ALA A 130 1.72 -3.68 -6.79
C ALA A 130 2.34 -3.18 -8.10
N VAL A 131 1.56 -3.14 -9.17
CA VAL A 131 1.95 -2.50 -10.44
C VAL A 131 1.69 -0.99 -10.39
N ASP A 132 0.49 -0.59 -9.94
CA ASP A 132 0.01 0.79 -10.03
C ASP A 132 0.79 1.75 -9.10
N VAL A 133 1.34 1.25 -7.98
CA VAL A 133 2.20 2.05 -7.09
C VAL A 133 3.47 2.55 -7.77
N GLN A 134 3.88 1.92 -8.87
CA GLN A 134 5.09 2.25 -9.63
C GLN A 134 4.85 3.27 -10.75
N ILE A 135 3.60 3.64 -11.01
CA ILE A 135 3.26 4.63 -12.05
C ILE A 135 4.03 5.93 -11.80
N PRO A 136 4.72 6.48 -12.81
CA PRO A 136 5.51 7.71 -12.68
C PRO A 136 4.65 8.92 -12.26
N GLU A 137 5.25 9.83 -11.50
CA GLU A 137 4.56 11.02 -10.97
C GLU A 137 3.98 11.92 -12.08
N CYS A 138 4.64 12.02 -13.23
CA CYS A 138 4.14 12.79 -14.37
C CYS A 138 2.82 12.24 -14.95
N PHE A 139 2.46 10.98 -14.68
CA PHE A 139 1.16 10.39 -14.99
C PHE A 139 0.20 10.39 -13.80
N GLY A 140 0.51 11.13 -12.73
CA GLY A 140 -0.29 11.17 -11.51
C GLY A 140 -0.09 9.96 -10.58
N GLY A 141 0.95 9.19 -10.80
CA GLY A 141 1.36 8.08 -9.94
C GLY A 141 2.20 8.51 -8.75
N VAL A 142 2.79 7.53 -8.07
CA VAL A 142 3.56 7.75 -6.84
C VAL A 142 5.00 7.25 -6.94
N GLU A 143 5.38 6.67 -8.05
CA GLU A 143 6.73 6.21 -8.40
C GLU A 143 7.38 5.41 -7.23
N GLY A 144 6.63 4.42 -6.73
CA GLY A 144 7.03 3.62 -5.56
C GLY A 144 7.38 2.19 -5.93
N GLU A 145 7.67 1.39 -4.91
CA GLU A 145 7.94 -0.04 -5.02
C GLU A 145 6.88 -0.83 -4.24
N ALA A 146 6.79 -2.13 -4.47
CA ALA A 146 5.82 -2.98 -3.79
C ALA A 146 6.48 -4.13 -3.04
N VAL A 147 6.01 -4.39 -1.83
CA VAL A 147 6.27 -5.65 -1.11
C VAL A 147 5.00 -6.47 -1.10
N PHE A 148 5.08 -7.69 -1.61
CA PHE A 148 3.96 -8.63 -1.62
C PHE A 148 4.26 -9.82 -0.71
N ILE A 149 3.58 -9.89 0.44
CA ILE A 149 3.69 -11.01 1.37
C ILE A 149 2.52 -11.96 1.11
N ASP A 150 2.84 -13.16 0.61
CA ASP A 150 1.86 -14.17 0.22
C ASP A 150 1.83 -15.33 1.22
N THR A 151 0.75 -15.43 1.97
CA THR A 151 0.51 -16.52 2.94
C THR A 151 -0.30 -17.69 2.35
N GLU A 152 -0.92 -17.51 1.16
CA GLU A 152 -1.81 -18.49 0.55
C GLU A 152 -1.21 -19.17 -0.69
N GLY A 153 -0.18 -18.60 -1.30
CA GLY A 153 0.35 -19.06 -2.60
C GLY A 153 -0.54 -18.66 -3.76
N SER A 154 -1.19 -17.51 -3.64
CA SER A 154 -2.14 -17.02 -4.64
C SER A 154 -1.54 -15.98 -5.60
N PHE A 155 -0.27 -15.63 -5.42
CA PHE A 155 0.46 -14.75 -6.31
C PHE A 155 0.83 -15.47 -7.61
N ILE A 156 0.44 -14.92 -8.74
CA ILE A 156 0.69 -15.49 -10.08
C ILE A 156 1.45 -14.46 -10.90
N VAL A 157 2.72 -14.76 -11.21
CA VAL A 157 3.61 -13.85 -11.96
C VAL A 157 3.05 -13.53 -13.35
N ASP A 158 2.54 -14.52 -14.08
CA ASP A 158 1.94 -14.31 -15.40
C ASP A 158 0.80 -13.28 -15.36
N ARG A 159 0.03 -13.30 -14.26
CA ARG A 159 -1.04 -12.33 -14.06
C ARG A 159 -0.49 -10.92 -13.81
N VAL A 160 0.59 -10.78 -13.08
CA VAL A 160 1.28 -9.50 -12.89
C VAL A 160 1.84 -8.98 -14.21
N VAL A 161 2.37 -9.84 -15.06
CA VAL A 161 2.81 -9.50 -16.43
C VAL A 161 1.66 -8.94 -17.27
N ASP A 162 0.48 -9.57 -17.23
CA ASP A 162 -0.71 -9.06 -17.93
C ASP A 162 -1.10 -7.66 -17.44
N LEU A 163 -1.11 -7.47 -16.12
CA LEU A 163 -1.46 -6.19 -15.49
C LEU A 163 -0.45 -5.09 -15.83
N ALA A 164 0.85 -5.39 -15.73
CA ALA A 164 1.92 -4.46 -16.07
C ALA A 164 1.89 -4.07 -17.55
N THR A 165 1.69 -5.05 -18.44
CA THR A 165 1.57 -4.81 -19.87
C THR A 165 0.38 -3.90 -20.19
N ALA A 166 -0.77 -4.15 -19.56
CA ALA A 166 -1.95 -3.32 -19.73
C ALA A 166 -1.73 -1.88 -19.19
N CYS A 167 -1.03 -1.75 -18.06
CA CYS A 167 -0.67 -0.46 -17.48
C CYS A 167 0.26 0.33 -18.44
N ILE A 168 1.34 -0.28 -18.92
CA ILE A 168 2.27 0.33 -19.89
C ILE A 168 1.52 0.81 -21.13
N GLN A 169 0.68 -0.04 -21.73
CA GLN A 169 -0.10 0.32 -22.91
C GLN A 169 -1.03 1.52 -22.64
N HIS A 170 -1.64 1.57 -21.46
CA HIS A 170 -2.50 2.69 -21.08
C HIS A 170 -1.72 4.00 -20.96
N LEU A 171 -0.55 3.99 -20.30
CA LEU A 171 0.30 5.18 -20.19
C LEU A 171 0.85 5.63 -21.54
N GLN A 172 1.17 4.70 -22.45
CA GLN A 172 1.56 5.03 -23.83
C GLN A 172 0.45 5.73 -24.59
N LEU A 173 -0.82 5.33 -24.40
CA LEU A 173 -1.96 6.01 -25.00
C LEU A 173 -2.13 7.43 -24.45
N ILE A 174 -1.95 7.62 -23.13
CA ILE A 174 -2.00 8.95 -22.52
C ILE A 174 -0.90 9.85 -23.09
N ALA A 175 0.34 9.37 -23.15
CA ALA A 175 1.48 10.11 -23.70
C ALA A 175 1.29 10.48 -25.18
N GLY A 176 0.60 9.61 -25.94
CA GLY A 176 0.27 9.91 -27.35
C GLY A 176 -0.81 10.97 -27.54
N THR A 177 -1.64 11.20 -26.52
CA THR A 177 -2.73 12.21 -26.55
C THR A 177 -2.36 13.50 -25.86
N GLN A 178 -1.55 13.45 -24.83
CA GLN A 178 -1.08 14.58 -24.03
C GLN A 178 0.44 14.71 -24.22
N MET A 179 0.86 15.64 -25.08
CA MET A 179 2.29 15.84 -25.41
C MET A 179 2.97 16.66 -24.30
N GLU A 180 3.23 16.05 -23.15
CA GLU A 180 4.11 16.62 -22.13
C GLU A 180 5.55 16.13 -22.33
N GLU A 181 6.54 17.00 -22.19
CA GLU A 181 7.96 16.65 -22.40
C GLU A 181 8.47 15.58 -21.43
N ALA A 182 7.86 15.44 -20.27
CA ALA A 182 8.23 14.47 -19.25
C ALA A 182 7.78 13.03 -19.57
N HIS A 183 6.68 12.85 -20.30
CA HIS A 183 6.07 11.56 -20.57
C HIS A 183 6.98 10.56 -21.32
N PRO A 184 7.64 10.95 -22.44
CA PRO A 184 8.49 10.01 -23.16
C PRO A 184 9.65 9.48 -22.31
N LYS A 185 10.30 10.37 -21.54
CA LYS A 185 11.42 10.00 -20.66
C LYS A 185 10.99 9.06 -19.53
N ALA A 186 9.82 9.29 -18.94
CA ALA A 186 9.29 8.43 -17.89
C ALA A 186 8.95 7.03 -18.44
N LEU A 187 8.41 6.94 -19.67
CA LEU A 187 8.10 5.67 -20.33
C LEU A 187 9.33 4.86 -20.74
N GLU A 188 10.48 5.49 -20.98
CA GLU A 188 11.74 4.78 -21.23
C GLU A 188 12.12 3.88 -20.06
N ASN A 189 11.86 4.32 -18.83
CA ASN A 189 12.16 3.58 -17.60
C ASN A 189 10.98 2.71 -17.12
N PHE A 190 9.75 3.00 -17.53
CA PHE A 190 8.57 2.24 -17.12
C PHE A 190 8.37 1.02 -18.03
N THR A 191 9.25 0.05 -17.90
CA THR A 191 9.26 -1.20 -18.68
C THR A 191 8.76 -2.38 -17.87
N LEU A 192 8.35 -3.45 -18.54
CA LEU A 192 7.92 -4.68 -17.86
C LEU A 192 9.00 -5.23 -16.92
N GLU A 193 10.25 -5.22 -17.35
CA GLU A 193 11.38 -5.72 -16.55
C GLU A 193 11.58 -4.86 -15.29
N ASN A 194 11.55 -3.53 -15.42
CA ASN A 194 11.64 -2.63 -14.27
C ASN A 194 10.47 -2.81 -13.31
N ILE A 195 9.24 -2.91 -13.80
CA ILE A 195 8.07 -3.13 -12.95
C ILE A 195 8.21 -4.43 -12.15
N LEU A 196 8.61 -5.52 -12.79
CA LEU A 196 8.78 -6.80 -12.10
C LEU A 196 9.93 -6.80 -11.10
N SER A 197 11.02 -6.04 -11.36
CA SER A 197 12.17 -5.93 -10.46
C SER A 197 11.87 -5.12 -9.19
N HIS A 198 10.84 -4.27 -9.21
CA HIS A 198 10.40 -3.45 -8.07
C HIS A 198 9.21 -4.04 -7.31
N ILE A 199 8.89 -5.33 -7.53
CA ILE A 199 7.92 -6.09 -6.74
C ILE A 199 8.68 -7.15 -5.94
N TYR A 200 8.85 -6.91 -4.64
CA TYR A 200 9.52 -7.83 -3.73
C TYR A 200 8.51 -8.85 -3.22
N TYR A 201 8.74 -10.13 -3.51
CA TYR A 201 7.84 -11.22 -3.16
C TYR A 201 8.38 -12.06 -2.01
N PHE A 202 7.58 -12.20 -0.96
CA PHE A 202 7.88 -13.04 0.20
C PHE A 202 6.79 -14.10 0.37
N ARG A 203 7.16 -15.38 0.20
CA ARG A 203 6.28 -16.50 0.49
C ARG A 203 6.42 -16.90 1.95
N CYS A 204 5.31 -16.89 2.70
CA CYS A 204 5.25 -17.36 4.09
C CYS A 204 4.31 -18.56 4.18
N HIS A 205 4.81 -19.71 4.66
CA HIS A 205 4.03 -20.93 4.77
C HIS A 205 3.36 -21.08 6.14
N ASP A 206 3.91 -20.45 7.16
CA ASP A 206 3.39 -20.47 8.51
C ASP A 206 3.49 -19.12 9.23
N TYR A 207 2.94 -19.09 10.44
CA TYR A 207 2.94 -17.87 11.27
C TYR A 207 4.36 -17.44 11.67
N THR A 208 5.27 -18.38 11.88
CA THR A 208 6.64 -18.09 12.32
C THR A 208 7.42 -17.40 11.21
N GLU A 209 7.30 -17.89 9.97
CA GLU A 209 7.88 -17.23 8.79
C GLU A 209 7.29 -15.84 8.58
N LEU A 210 5.97 -15.69 8.68
CA LEU A 210 5.30 -14.40 8.56
C LEU A 210 5.81 -13.42 9.62
N LEU A 211 5.93 -13.85 10.88
CA LEU A 211 6.41 -13.00 11.96
C LEU A 211 7.86 -12.58 11.73
N ALA A 212 8.72 -13.49 11.28
CA ALA A 212 10.11 -13.19 10.94
C ALA A 212 10.20 -12.16 9.81
N GLN A 213 9.38 -12.30 8.75
CA GLN A 213 9.34 -11.34 7.66
C GLN A 213 8.84 -9.96 8.12
N VAL A 214 7.83 -9.89 8.99
CA VAL A 214 7.34 -8.63 9.54
C VAL A 214 8.41 -7.92 10.38
N TYR A 215 9.23 -8.66 11.15
CA TYR A 215 10.35 -8.06 11.87
C TYR A 215 11.44 -7.52 10.95
N LEU A 216 11.74 -8.23 9.86
CA LEU A 216 12.71 -7.79 8.86
C LEU A 216 12.17 -6.65 7.99
N LEU A 217 10.85 -6.54 7.88
CA LEU A 217 10.17 -5.53 7.08
C LEU A 217 10.45 -4.11 7.58
N SER A 218 10.67 -3.90 8.88
CA SER A 218 11.00 -2.58 9.42
C SER A 218 12.31 -2.04 8.85
N ASP A 219 13.33 -2.88 8.72
CA ASP A 219 14.61 -2.51 8.13
C ASP A 219 14.48 -2.32 6.61
N PHE A 220 13.70 -3.19 5.97
CA PHE A 220 13.39 -3.09 4.55
C PHE A 220 12.62 -1.80 4.20
N LEU A 221 11.64 -1.41 5.03
CA LEU A 221 10.84 -0.19 4.84
C LEU A 221 11.64 1.11 5.03
N LEU A 222 12.80 1.08 5.66
CA LEU A 222 13.70 2.24 5.70
C LEU A 222 14.32 2.53 4.31
N GLU A 223 14.39 1.51 3.46
CA GLU A 223 14.91 1.61 2.10
C GLU A 223 13.76 1.68 1.06
N HIS A 224 12.58 1.11 1.39
CA HIS A 224 11.45 0.92 0.48
C HIS A 224 10.13 1.38 1.16
N SER A 225 9.42 2.32 0.59
CA SER A 225 8.44 3.13 1.34
C SER A 225 6.98 2.67 1.35
N LYS A 226 6.58 1.53 0.71
CA LYS A 226 5.13 1.22 0.53
C LYS A 226 4.82 -0.28 0.60
N VAL A 227 3.86 -0.67 1.47
CA VAL A 227 3.47 -2.08 1.71
C VAL A 227 1.96 -2.28 1.59
N ILE A 228 1.54 -3.36 0.93
CA ILE A 228 0.15 -3.77 0.77
C ILE A 228 -0.08 -5.08 1.52
N LEU A 229 -1.07 -5.09 2.43
CA LEU A 229 -1.49 -6.26 3.21
C LEU A 229 -2.89 -6.71 2.82
N THR A 230 -3.10 -8.03 2.72
CA THR A 230 -4.43 -8.61 2.46
C THR A 230 -4.94 -9.43 3.63
N ASN A 231 -6.26 -9.50 3.80
CA ASN A 231 -6.92 -10.30 4.83
C ASN A 231 -8.13 -11.05 4.27
N GLN A 232 -8.45 -12.20 4.87
CA GLN A 232 -9.63 -12.99 4.53
C GLN A 232 -10.82 -12.69 5.44
N MET A 233 -12.03 -13.06 4.98
CA MET A 233 -13.23 -13.11 5.80
C MET A 233 -13.42 -14.52 6.37
N THR A 234 -13.89 -14.59 7.62
CA THR A 234 -14.34 -15.83 8.24
C THR A 234 -15.83 -15.74 8.57
N THR A 235 -16.49 -16.90 8.73
CA THR A 235 -17.89 -16.97 9.12
C THR A 235 -17.97 -17.15 10.63
N LYS A 236 -18.59 -16.20 11.33
CA LYS A 236 -18.99 -16.35 12.73
C LYS A 236 -20.46 -16.76 12.79
N ILE A 237 -20.74 -17.86 13.45
CA ILE A 237 -22.10 -18.32 13.70
C ILE A 237 -22.52 -17.78 15.06
N ASP A 238 -23.49 -16.86 15.09
CA ASP A 238 -24.10 -16.35 16.30
C ASP A 238 -25.61 -16.62 16.24
N ARG A 239 -26.13 -17.37 17.24
CA ARG A 239 -27.55 -17.64 17.48
C ARG A 239 -28.40 -17.89 16.22
N ASN A 240 -27.95 -18.80 15.34
CA ASN A 240 -28.57 -19.18 14.06
C ASN A 240 -28.42 -18.21 12.88
N GLN A 241 -27.56 -17.23 12.97
CA GLN A 241 -27.20 -16.42 11.81
C GLN A 241 -25.71 -16.57 11.51
N ALA A 242 -25.37 -16.84 10.25
CA ALA A 242 -24.01 -16.83 9.75
C ALA A 242 -23.63 -15.41 9.35
N LEU A 243 -22.71 -14.78 10.09
CA LEU A 243 -22.21 -13.46 9.79
C LEU A 243 -20.77 -13.56 9.25
N LEU A 244 -20.52 -12.95 8.10
CA LEU A 244 -19.16 -12.80 7.57
C LEU A 244 -18.44 -11.68 8.30
N ILE A 245 -17.32 -12.01 8.95
CA ILE A 245 -16.47 -11.07 9.68
C ILE A 245 -15.02 -11.18 9.20
N PRO A 246 -14.21 -10.12 9.34
CA PRO A 246 -12.76 -10.20 9.09
C PRO A 246 -12.09 -11.28 9.94
N ALA A 247 -11.22 -12.10 9.32
CA ALA A 247 -10.65 -13.28 9.95
C ALA A 247 -9.77 -13.01 11.18
N LEU A 248 -9.16 -11.82 11.27
CA LEU A 248 -8.24 -11.45 12.34
C LEU A 248 -8.93 -10.89 13.59
N GLY A 249 -10.28 -10.88 13.63
CA GLY A 249 -11.08 -10.53 14.81
C GLY A 249 -11.21 -9.03 15.10
N GLU A 250 -11.79 -8.72 16.27
CA GLU A 250 -12.16 -7.34 16.62
C GLU A 250 -10.95 -6.43 16.86
N SER A 251 -9.87 -6.95 17.45
CA SER A 251 -8.65 -6.16 17.69
C SER A 251 -8.04 -5.63 16.40
N TRP A 252 -8.03 -6.44 15.36
CA TRP A 252 -7.59 -6.04 14.01
C TRP A 252 -8.55 -5.03 13.39
N GLY A 253 -9.83 -5.12 13.75
CA GLY A 253 -10.86 -4.17 13.31
C GLY A 253 -10.53 -2.72 13.64
N HIS A 254 -9.80 -2.47 14.72
CA HIS A 254 -9.34 -1.14 15.12
C HIS A 254 -8.05 -0.72 14.41
N ALA A 255 -7.17 -1.66 14.03
CA ALA A 255 -5.88 -1.38 13.42
C ALA A 255 -6.00 -0.81 12.00
N ALA A 256 -6.94 -1.31 11.19
CA ALA A 256 -7.17 -0.79 9.85
C ALA A 256 -7.83 0.60 9.90
N THR A 257 -7.25 1.58 9.21
CA THR A 257 -7.82 2.94 9.08
C THR A 257 -8.93 2.98 8.03
N VAL A 258 -8.73 2.27 6.91
CA VAL A 258 -9.71 2.12 5.83
C VAL A 258 -10.06 0.64 5.69
N ARG A 259 -11.33 0.32 5.46
CA ARG A 259 -11.79 -1.05 5.21
C ARG A 259 -12.73 -1.11 4.03
N LEU A 260 -12.36 -1.95 3.08
CA LEU A 260 -13.16 -2.34 1.93
C LEU A 260 -13.69 -3.77 2.11
N ILE A 261 -14.97 -3.98 1.87
CA ILE A 261 -15.56 -5.31 1.82
C ILE A 261 -16.00 -5.61 0.40
N PHE A 262 -15.38 -6.65 -0.18
CA PHE A 262 -15.74 -7.16 -1.49
C PHE A 262 -16.75 -8.28 -1.34
N HIS A 263 -17.84 -8.20 -2.09
CA HIS A 263 -18.89 -9.20 -2.07
C HIS A 263 -19.56 -9.34 -3.45
N TRP A 264 -20.35 -10.39 -3.59
CA TRP A 264 -21.17 -10.61 -4.76
C TRP A 264 -22.61 -10.16 -4.48
N ASP A 265 -23.18 -9.42 -5.41
CA ASP A 265 -24.63 -9.26 -5.53
C ASP A 265 -25.05 -9.91 -6.85
N GLN A 266 -25.75 -11.05 -6.75
CA GLN A 266 -26.08 -11.90 -7.90
C GLN A 266 -24.82 -12.28 -8.71
N LYS A 267 -24.60 -11.65 -9.87
CA LYS A 267 -23.46 -11.87 -10.77
C LYS A 267 -22.49 -10.68 -10.81
N GLN A 268 -22.75 -9.65 -10.04
CA GLN A 268 -21.93 -8.43 -10.00
C GLN A 268 -21.00 -8.43 -8.79
N ARG A 269 -19.76 -8.03 -8.98
CA ARG A 269 -18.85 -7.76 -7.88
C ARG A 269 -19.06 -6.35 -7.38
N LEU A 270 -19.17 -6.23 -6.06
CA LEU A 270 -19.35 -4.96 -5.36
C LEU A 270 -18.21 -4.73 -4.35
N ALA A 271 -17.78 -3.50 -4.23
CA ALA A 271 -16.87 -3.02 -3.20
C ALA A 271 -17.61 -2.03 -2.31
N THR A 272 -17.70 -2.34 -1.02
CA THR A 272 -18.30 -1.47 -0.01
C THR A 272 -17.21 -0.88 0.87
N LEU A 273 -17.12 0.43 0.92
CA LEU A 273 -16.29 1.15 1.89
C LEU A 273 -17.02 1.16 3.24
N CYS A 274 -16.59 0.32 4.19
CA CYS A 274 -17.24 0.18 5.50
C CYS A 274 -16.58 1.02 6.60
N LYS A 275 -15.33 1.40 6.42
CA LYS A 275 -14.60 2.22 7.38
C LYS A 275 -13.68 3.20 6.64
N SER A 276 -13.82 4.47 6.94
CA SER A 276 -12.92 5.52 6.48
C SER A 276 -13.01 6.72 7.43
N PRO A 277 -11.90 7.42 7.70
CA PRO A 277 -11.93 8.64 8.51
C PRO A 277 -12.53 9.84 7.77
N SER A 278 -12.49 9.83 6.42
CA SER A 278 -12.83 11.00 5.59
C SER A 278 -13.96 10.75 4.60
N GLN A 279 -14.29 9.50 4.30
CA GLN A 279 -15.29 9.15 3.28
C GLN A 279 -16.50 8.46 3.90
N LYS A 280 -17.68 8.63 3.28
CA LYS A 280 -18.92 7.99 3.73
C LYS A 280 -18.96 6.53 3.26
N GLU A 281 -19.66 5.70 4.04
CA GLU A 281 -19.99 4.33 3.61
C GLU A 281 -20.71 4.36 2.28
N THR A 282 -20.14 3.70 1.29
CA THR A 282 -20.66 3.69 -0.08
C THR A 282 -20.29 2.36 -0.75
N THR A 283 -21.18 1.86 -1.60
CA THR A 283 -20.96 0.64 -2.38
C THR A 283 -20.90 0.96 -3.86
N VAL A 284 -19.90 0.42 -4.54
CA VAL A 284 -19.71 0.58 -5.99
C VAL A 284 -19.45 -0.75 -6.68
N PRO A 285 -19.91 -0.89 -7.94
CA PRO A 285 -19.63 -2.07 -8.72
C PRO A 285 -18.23 -2.01 -9.36
N PHE A 286 -17.61 -3.18 -9.53
CA PHE A 286 -16.36 -3.33 -10.26
C PHE A 286 -16.33 -4.62 -11.07
N GLN A 287 -15.39 -4.72 -11.98
CA GLN A 287 -15.11 -5.94 -12.73
C GLN A 287 -13.62 -6.25 -12.80
N ILE A 288 -13.31 -7.52 -13.03
CA ILE A 288 -11.94 -7.99 -13.29
C ILE A 288 -11.90 -8.44 -14.75
N THR A 289 -11.05 -7.79 -15.52
CA THR A 289 -10.85 -8.04 -16.95
C THR A 289 -9.47 -8.63 -17.19
N PRO A 290 -9.12 -9.08 -18.39
CA PRO A 290 -7.74 -9.41 -18.74
C PRO A 290 -6.76 -8.28 -18.44
N GLN A 291 -7.16 -7.03 -18.64
CA GLN A 291 -6.35 -5.83 -18.37
C GLN A 291 -6.29 -5.45 -16.87
N GLY A 292 -7.02 -6.13 -16.01
CA GLY A 292 -7.02 -5.91 -14.56
C GLY A 292 -8.35 -5.46 -13.98
N PHE A 293 -8.26 -4.80 -12.84
CA PHE A 293 -9.38 -4.23 -12.12
C PHE A 293 -9.90 -2.98 -12.87
N ARG A 294 -11.22 -2.91 -13.10
CA ARG A 294 -11.84 -1.83 -13.92
C ARG A 294 -13.24 -1.51 -13.41
N ASP A 295 -13.77 -0.38 -13.87
CA ASP A 295 -15.18 -0.03 -13.67
C ASP A 295 -16.08 -1.10 -14.30
N ALA A 296 -17.17 -1.43 -13.62
CA ALA A 296 -18.18 -2.31 -14.17
C ALA A 296 -18.90 -1.61 -15.33
N VAL A 297 -19.10 -2.32 -16.42
CA VAL A 297 -19.93 -1.81 -17.51
C VAL A 297 -21.38 -1.80 -17.02
N VAL A 298 -21.92 -0.61 -16.78
CA VAL A 298 -23.35 -0.43 -16.54
C VAL A 298 -24.05 -0.69 -17.89
N ALA A 299 -24.73 -1.81 -17.99
CA ALA A 299 -25.62 -2.03 -19.12
C ALA A 299 -26.71 -0.95 -19.06
N THR A 300 -26.51 0.10 -19.83
CA THR A 300 -27.56 1.11 -20.06
C THR A 300 -28.71 0.36 -20.73
N ALA A 301 -29.80 0.11 -19.98
CA ALA A 301 -31.02 -0.40 -20.55
C ALA A 301 -31.49 0.66 -21.57
N CYS A 302 -31.21 0.43 -22.85
CA CYS A 302 -31.87 1.12 -23.93
C CYS A 302 -33.36 0.81 -23.79
N SER A 303 -34.09 1.74 -23.22
CA SER A 303 -35.55 1.77 -23.33
C SER A 303 -35.88 2.01 -24.81
N LEU A 304 -36.07 0.93 -25.53
CA LEU A 304 -36.77 0.97 -26.82
C LEU A 304 -38.22 1.35 -26.50
N HIS A 305 -38.51 2.63 -26.53
CA HIS A 305 -39.84 3.13 -26.72
C HIS A 305 -40.27 2.73 -28.15
N THR A 306 -40.87 1.58 -28.29
CA THR A 306 -41.72 1.28 -29.45
C THR A 306 -42.99 2.13 -29.30
N GLU A 307 -42.99 3.29 -29.95
CA GLU A 307 -44.22 4.01 -30.23
C GLU A 307 -45.08 3.11 -31.14
N GLY A 308 -46.01 2.41 -30.56
CA GLY A 308 -47.10 1.75 -31.26
C GLY A 308 -48.04 2.78 -31.84
N SER A 309 -47.92 3.07 -33.14
CA SER A 309 -48.85 3.82 -33.91
C SER A 309 -50.22 3.18 -33.95
N LEU A 310 -51.12 3.71 -33.16
CA LEU A 310 -52.55 3.44 -33.26
C LEU A 310 -53.13 4.13 -34.48
N ASN A 311 -53.26 3.42 -35.57
CA ASN A 311 -54.02 3.88 -36.72
C ASN A 311 -55.47 3.29 -36.63
N SER A 312 -56.37 4.14 -36.15
CA SER A 312 -57.80 3.93 -36.22
C SER A 312 -58.29 4.15 -37.66
N ARG A 313 -58.86 3.12 -38.25
CA ARG A 313 -59.79 3.30 -39.37
C ARG A 313 -61.15 2.74 -39.04
N LYS A 314 -62.08 3.70 -38.86
CA LYS A 314 -63.55 3.50 -38.98
C LYS A 314 -63.91 3.17 -40.42
N ARG A 315 -64.83 2.23 -40.60
CA ARG A 315 -65.93 2.11 -41.60
C ARG A 315 -66.51 0.71 -41.42
N SER A 316 -67.74 0.51 -41.39
CA SER A 316 -69.10 1.04 -41.57
C SER A 316 -70.01 0.11 -40.79
#